data_b9023ff1dcaf15cd4a052121014548d7
#
_entry.id   b9023ff1dcaf15cd4a052121014548d7
#
_cell.length_a   1.000
_cell.length_b   1.000
_cell.length_c   1.000
_cell.angle_alpha   90.00
_cell.angle_beta   90.00
_cell.angle_gamma   90.00
#
_symmetry.space_group_name_H-M   'P 1'
#
loop_
_entity.id
_entity.type
_entity.pdbx_description
1 polymer ?
#
loop_
_entity_poly.entity_id
_entity_poly.type
_entity_poly.pdbx_seq_one_letter_code
_entity_poly.pdbx_strand_id
1 'polypeptide(L)'
;MKKKFKHLIIIGHPDKKSFCYNGIFKTIIKQLKESNENYKTIDLYEDKLHRNRTELIKSYQDLIKWSTHIYFISPVWWFRLTPKMETFFDEVFTPGWAYKFISVLSYMLTLNLF
;
A
#
# COMPACT_ATOMS: atom_id res chain seq x y z
N MET A 1 14.08 -5.62 -25.04
CA MET A 1 14.09 -4.63 -23.94
C MET A 1 13.45 -5.22 -22.70
N LYS A 2 14.19 -5.29 -21.62
CA LYS A 2 13.60 -5.69 -20.34
C LYS A 2 12.64 -4.59 -19.86
N LYS A 3 11.37 -4.95 -19.68
CA LYS A 3 10.40 -4.10 -19.03
C LYS A 3 10.86 -3.84 -17.60
N LYS A 4 11.12 -2.60 -17.25
CA LYS A 4 11.46 -2.25 -15.87
C LYS A 4 10.20 -2.21 -15.04
N PHE A 5 10.18 -2.98 -13.97
CA PHE A 5 9.10 -2.95 -12.99
C PHE A 5 9.44 -1.95 -11.88
N LYS A 6 8.43 -1.35 -11.33
CA LYS A 6 8.53 -0.42 -10.21
C LYS A 6 7.74 -0.99 -9.05
N HIS A 7 8.45 -1.37 -8.00
CA HIS A 7 7.88 -2.09 -6.88
C HIS A 7 7.61 -1.13 -5.71
N LEU A 8 6.39 -1.14 -5.21
CA LEU A 8 6.01 -0.41 -4.01
C LEU A 8 5.68 -1.42 -2.92
N ILE A 9 6.40 -1.36 -1.80
CA ILE A 9 6.23 -2.29 -0.69
C ILE A 9 5.66 -1.53 0.49
N ILE A 10 4.45 -1.91 0.89
CA ILE A 10 3.72 -1.26 1.98
C ILE A 10 3.63 -2.22 3.14
N ILE A 11 4.16 -1.84 4.30
CA ILE A 11 4.12 -2.67 5.49
C ILE A 11 3.34 -1.99 6.60
N GLY A 12 2.45 -2.74 7.23
CA GLY A 12 1.64 -2.27 8.35
C GLY A 12 1.74 -3.18 9.56
N HIS A 13 2.85 -3.12 10.29
CA HIS A 13 3.03 -3.84 11.54
C HIS A 13 3.69 -2.93 12.57
N PRO A 14 3.17 -2.88 13.81
CA PRO A 14 3.72 -2.00 14.83
C PRO A 14 5.05 -2.46 15.42
N ASP A 15 5.38 -3.74 15.32
CA ASP A 15 6.61 -4.30 15.90
C ASP A 15 7.63 -4.60 14.81
N LYS A 16 8.76 -3.89 14.86
CA LYS A 16 9.86 -4.08 13.89
C LYS A 16 10.61 -5.39 14.09
N LYS A 17 10.39 -6.07 15.18
CA LYS A 17 10.95 -7.41 15.42
C LYS A 17 10.07 -8.53 14.88
N SER A 18 8.90 -8.19 14.34
CA SER A 18 7.95 -9.17 13.83
C SER A 18 8.47 -9.91 12.60
N PHE A 19 7.85 -11.05 12.32
CA PHE A 19 8.13 -11.80 11.09
C PHE A 19 7.78 -11.00 9.83
N CYS A 20 6.75 -10.17 9.91
CA CYS A 20 6.39 -9.29 8.78
C CYS A 20 7.56 -8.40 8.37
N TYR A 21 8.28 -7.82 9.32
CA TYR A 21 9.46 -7.01 9.03
C TYR A 21 10.67 -7.86 8.67
N ASN A 22 11.05 -8.79 9.55
CA ASN A 22 12.32 -9.50 9.42
C ASN A 22 12.26 -10.63 8.43
N GLY A 23 11.12 -11.32 8.34
CA GLY A 23 10.98 -12.46 7.45
C GLY A 23 10.47 -12.10 6.06
N ILE A 24 9.56 -11.14 5.96
CA ILE A 24 8.91 -10.82 4.68
C ILE A 24 9.45 -9.52 4.09
N PHE A 25 9.30 -8.43 4.79
CA PHE A 25 9.64 -7.10 4.29
C PHE A 25 11.12 -7.00 3.89
N LYS A 26 12.00 -7.35 4.81
CA LYS A 26 13.45 -7.30 4.55
C LYS A 26 13.89 -8.26 3.46
N THR A 27 13.25 -9.42 3.36
CA THR A 27 13.56 -10.40 2.32
C THR A 27 13.19 -9.88 0.95
N ILE A 28 12.02 -9.26 0.81
CA ILE A 28 11.60 -8.66 -0.46
C ILE A 28 12.58 -7.57 -0.88
N ILE A 29 12.92 -6.67 0.04
CA ILE A 29 13.87 -5.58 -0.25
C ILE A 29 15.23 -6.14 -0.66
N LYS A 30 15.72 -7.15 0.04
CA LYS A 30 17.00 -7.79 -0.30
C LYS A 30 16.98 -8.36 -1.71
N GLN A 31 15.91 -9.06 -2.09
CA GLN A 31 15.77 -9.62 -3.42
C GLN A 31 15.73 -8.54 -4.50
N LEU A 32 14.99 -7.46 -4.25
CA LEU A 32 14.91 -6.36 -5.20
C LEU A 32 16.25 -5.65 -5.38
N LYS A 33 17.02 -5.48 -4.30
CA LYS A 33 18.37 -4.92 -4.38
C LYS A 33 19.31 -5.82 -5.17
N GLU A 34 19.29 -7.11 -4.91
CA GLU A 34 20.16 -8.08 -5.60
C GLU A 34 19.83 -8.16 -7.10
N SER A 35 18.56 -8.01 -7.46
CA SER A 35 18.09 -8.00 -8.84
C SER A 35 18.19 -6.64 -9.51
N ASN A 36 18.68 -5.62 -8.79
CA ASN A 36 18.81 -4.25 -9.27
C ASN A 36 17.48 -3.67 -9.77
N GLU A 37 16.39 -3.97 -9.07
CA GLU A 37 15.05 -3.50 -9.41
C GLU A 37 14.75 -2.16 -8.71
N ASN A 38 13.89 -1.35 -9.34
CA ASN A 38 13.43 -0.10 -8.72
C ASN A 38 12.37 -0.40 -7.67
N TYR A 39 12.57 0.11 -6.46
CA TYR A 39 11.57 -0.05 -5.41
C TYR A 39 11.49 1.17 -4.51
N LYS A 40 10.33 1.34 -3.90
CA LYS A 40 10.08 2.31 -2.83
C LYS A 40 9.28 1.62 -1.74
N THR A 41 9.33 2.16 -0.53
CA THR A 41 8.67 1.56 0.62
C THR A 41 7.78 2.56 1.34
N ILE A 42 6.71 2.06 1.95
CA ILE A 42 5.87 2.80 2.89
C ILE A 42 5.78 1.97 4.16
N ASP A 43 6.20 2.56 5.28
CA ASP A 43 6.01 1.96 6.60
C ASP A 43 4.91 2.73 7.32
N LEU A 44 3.73 2.13 7.41
CA LEU A 44 2.56 2.82 7.94
C LEU A 44 2.68 3.16 9.42
N TYR A 45 3.43 2.38 10.18
CA TYR A 45 3.62 2.62 11.61
C TYR A 45 4.75 3.61 11.92
N GLU A 46 5.49 4.04 10.91
CA GLU A 46 6.44 5.14 11.03
C GLU A 46 5.81 6.48 10.65
N ASP A 47 4.61 6.47 10.11
CA ASP A 47 3.89 7.70 9.82
C ASP A 47 3.61 8.43 11.12
N LYS A 48 4.31 9.52 11.32
CA LYS A 48 3.99 10.43 12.40
C LYS A 48 2.62 11.02 12.16
N LEU A 49 1.89 11.30 13.23
CA LEU A 49 0.64 12.03 13.13
C LEU A 49 0.90 13.34 12.39
N HIS A 50 0.74 13.31 11.11
CA HIS A 50 0.98 14.47 10.27
C HIS A 50 -0.15 15.45 10.47
N ARG A 51 0.22 16.71 10.68
CA ARG A 51 -0.77 17.80 10.77
C ARG A 51 -1.59 17.90 9.49
N ASN A 52 -1.01 17.55 8.38
CA ASN A 52 -1.68 17.59 7.08
C ASN A 52 -1.86 16.19 6.50
N ARG A 53 -2.97 15.57 6.88
CA ARG A 53 -3.33 14.24 6.37
C ARG A 53 -3.52 14.25 4.85
N THR A 54 -4.01 15.35 4.30
CA THR A 54 -4.25 15.47 2.85
C THR A 54 -2.97 15.32 2.05
N GLU A 55 -1.89 15.98 2.49
CA GLU A 55 -0.59 15.86 1.82
C GLU A 55 -0.01 14.46 1.92
N LEU A 56 -0.15 13.82 3.07
CA LEU A 56 0.31 12.46 3.27
C LEU A 56 -0.43 11.49 2.35
N ILE A 57 -1.75 11.60 2.30
CA ILE A 57 -2.59 10.76 1.44
C ILE A 57 -2.20 10.97 -0.03
N LYS A 58 -1.99 12.22 -0.45
CA LYS A 58 -1.57 12.51 -1.81
C LYS A 58 -0.21 11.89 -2.13
N SER A 59 0.74 11.95 -1.19
CA SER A 59 2.05 11.32 -1.39
C SER A 59 1.93 9.82 -1.57
N TYR A 60 1.05 9.16 -0.83
CA TYR A 60 0.79 7.73 -1.00
C TYR A 60 0.15 7.43 -2.35
N GLN A 61 -0.81 8.25 -2.77
CA GLN A 61 -1.45 8.11 -4.07
C GLN A 61 -0.44 8.27 -5.21
N ASP A 62 0.49 9.21 -5.09
CA ASP A 62 1.54 9.41 -6.08
C ASP A 62 2.48 8.21 -6.16
N LEU A 63 2.83 7.60 -5.03
CA LEU A 63 3.64 6.39 -5.00
C LEU A 63 2.91 5.21 -5.66
N ILE A 64 1.62 5.07 -5.41
CA ILE A 64 0.82 4.02 -6.02
C ILE A 64 0.76 4.19 -7.53
N LYS A 65 0.56 5.41 -8.02
CA LYS A 65 0.57 5.70 -9.46
C LYS A 65 1.93 5.45 -10.09
N TRP A 66 3.01 5.71 -9.36
CA TRP A 66 4.35 5.43 -9.83
C TRP A 66 4.60 3.93 -10.01
N SER A 67 4.05 3.11 -9.15
CA SER A 67 4.33 1.68 -9.09
C SER A 67 3.66 0.88 -10.20
N THR A 68 4.30 -0.22 -10.59
CA THR A 68 3.70 -1.27 -11.43
C THR A 68 3.25 -2.45 -10.61
N HIS A 69 3.88 -2.66 -9.44
CA HIS A 69 3.59 -3.76 -8.53
C HIS A 69 3.54 -3.24 -7.10
N ILE A 70 2.52 -3.65 -6.36
CA ILE A 70 2.34 -3.24 -4.97
C ILE A 70 2.28 -4.50 -4.10
N TYR A 71 3.05 -4.47 -3.01
CA TYR A 71 3.07 -5.53 -2.01
C TYR A 71 2.47 -4.98 -0.73
N PHE A 72 1.43 -5.61 -0.24
CA PHE A 72 0.83 -5.27 1.05
C PHE A 72 1.24 -6.32 2.07
N ILE A 73 1.98 -5.90 3.09
CA ILE A 73 2.49 -6.80 4.13
C ILE A 73 1.83 -6.42 5.45
N SER A 74 1.02 -7.32 5.97
CA SER A 74 0.31 -7.11 7.23
C SER A 74 -0.04 -8.47 7.85
N PRO A 75 0.04 -8.60 9.18
CA PRO A 75 -0.52 -9.78 9.82
C PRO A 75 -2.05 -9.73 9.77
N VAL A 76 -2.67 -10.87 9.94
CA VAL A 76 -4.14 -10.94 10.06
C VAL A 76 -4.47 -11.08 11.55
N TRP A 77 -5.02 -10.00 12.11
CA TRP A 77 -5.45 -9.97 13.52
C TRP A 77 -6.97 -9.96 13.58
N TRP A 78 -7.55 -10.90 14.29
CA TRP A 78 -9.01 -10.97 14.43
C TRP A 78 -9.74 -10.94 13.09
N PHE A 79 -9.23 -11.72 12.12
CA PHE A 79 -9.77 -11.80 10.75
C PHE A 79 -9.70 -10.49 9.97
N ARG A 80 -8.82 -9.57 10.37
CA ARG A 80 -8.64 -8.26 9.73
C ARG A 80 -7.16 -7.96 9.53
N LEU A 81 -6.90 -7.00 8.69
CA LEU A 81 -5.59 -6.38 8.58
C LEU A 81 -5.35 -5.52 9.83
N THR A 82 -4.11 -5.06 10.03
CA THR A 82 -3.84 -4.15 11.13
C THR A 82 -4.62 -2.84 10.95
N PRO A 83 -4.95 -2.13 12.04
CA PRO A 83 -5.72 -0.89 11.94
C PRO A 83 -5.13 0.14 10.99
N LYS A 84 -3.82 0.32 11.00
CA LYS A 84 -3.14 1.25 10.10
C LYS A 84 -3.24 0.83 8.64
N MET A 85 -3.20 -0.46 8.34
CA MET A 85 -3.37 -0.96 6.98
C MET A 85 -4.81 -0.75 6.50
N GLU A 86 -5.80 -1.00 7.35
CA GLU A 86 -7.20 -0.74 7.00
C GLU A 86 -7.45 0.75 6.79
N THR A 87 -6.91 1.59 7.67
CA THR A 87 -6.98 3.04 7.54
C THR A 87 -6.35 3.51 6.23
N PHE A 88 -5.23 2.92 5.85
CA PHE A 88 -4.59 3.21 4.57
C PHE A 88 -5.54 2.97 3.40
N PHE A 89 -6.21 1.82 3.37
CA PHE A 89 -7.19 1.55 2.32
C PHE A 89 -8.34 2.54 2.32
N ASP A 90 -8.88 2.87 3.50
CA ASP A 90 -10.00 3.79 3.60
C ASP A 90 -9.65 5.21 3.18
N GLU A 91 -8.46 5.69 3.56
CA GLU A 91 -8.07 7.08 3.30
C GLU A 91 -7.45 7.29 1.93
N VAL A 92 -6.78 6.29 1.37
CA VAL A 92 -6.02 6.42 0.13
C VAL A 92 -6.83 5.98 -1.09
N PHE A 93 -7.53 4.85 -0.99
CA PHE A 93 -8.34 4.33 -2.08
C PHE A 93 -9.75 4.92 -2.03
N THR A 94 -9.85 6.19 -2.41
CA THR A 94 -11.08 6.97 -2.29
C THR A 94 -11.91 6.92 -3.57
N PRO A 95 -13.23 7.17 -3.46
CA PRO A 95 -14.07 7.34 -4.65
C PRO A 95 -13.57 8.46 -5.55
N GLY A 96 -13.64 8.26 -6.85
CA GLY A 96 -13.15 9.21 -7.84
C GLY A 96 -11.65 9.09 -8.15
N TRP A 97 -10.88 8.50 -7.24
CA TRP A 97 -9.46 8.25 -7.47
C TRP A 97 -9.18 6.77 -7.74
N ALA A 98 -9.60 5.90 -6.84
CA ALA A 98 -9.34 4.46 -6.95
C ALA A 98 -10.47 3.73 -7.69
N TYR A 99 -11.69 4.22 -7.54
CA TYR A 99 -12.88 3.60 -8.13
C TYR A 99 -13.96 4.66 -8.31
N LYS A 100 -15.01 4.33 -9.06
CA LYS A 100 -16.18 5.18 -9.19
C LYS A 100 -17.44 4.31 -9.24
N PHE A 101 -18.53 4.87 -8.74
CA PHE A 101 -19.83 4.23 -8.86
C PHE A 101 -20.42 4.54 -10.23
N ILE A 102 -20.87 3.50 -10.94
CA ILE A 102 -21.44 3.66 -12.29
C ILE A 102 -22.86 4.22 -12.20
N SER A 103 -23.66 3.64 -11.32
CA SER A 103 -25.02 4.09 -11.02
C SER A 103 -25.46 3.53 -9.68
N VAL A 104 -26.59 4.04 -9.16
CA VAL A 104 -27.15 3.56 -7.89
C VAL A 104 -27.44 2.06 -7.92
N LEU A 105 -27.92 1.54 -9.07
CA LEU A 105 -28.18 0.11 -9.24
C LEU A 105 -26.88 -0.67 -9.45
N SER A 106 -25.98 -0.13 -10.24
CA SER A 106 -24.73 -0.80 -10.59
C SER A 106 -23.74 -0.79 -9.44
N TYR A 107 -23.78 0.18 -8.57
CA TYR A 107 -22.82 0.28 -7.48
C TYR A 107 -22.94 -0.90 -6.51
N MET A 108 -24.14 -1.48 -6.39
CA MET A 108 -24.35 -2.69 -5.59
C MET A 108 -23.69 -3.92 -6.22
N LEU A 109 -23.43 -3.89 -7.51
CA LEU A 109 -22.96 -5.03 -8.29
C LEU A 109 -21.56 -4.83 -8.87
N THR A 110 -21.17 -3.60 -9.16
CA THR A 110 -19.94 -3.31 -9.91
C THR A 110 -19.25 -2.06 -9.41
N LEU A 111 -17.93 -2.18 -9.17
CA LEU A 111 -17.05 -1.04 -8.95
C LEU A 111 -16.02 -1.03 -10.08
N ASN A 112 -15.75 0.15 -10.63
CA ASN A 112 -14.63 0.34 -11.55
C ASN A 112 -13.40 0.72 -10.73
N LEU A 113 -12.37 -0.12 -10.76
CA LEU A 113 -11.10 0.15 -10.10
C LEU A 113 -10.14 0.75 -11.12
N PHE A 114 -9.63 1.95 -10.79
CA PHE A 114 -8.66 2.69 -11.62
C PHE A 114 -9.13 2.85 -13.06
#